data_3476d294ec8f0553118958c9e32a375b
#
_entry.id   3476d294ec8f0553118958c9e32a375b
#
_cell.length_a   1.000
_cell.length_b   1.000
_cell.length_c   1.000
_cell.angle_alpha   90.00
_cell.angle_beta   90.00
_cell.angle_gamma   90.00
#
_symmetry.space_group_name_H-M   'P 1'
#
loop_
_entity.id
_entity.type
_entity.pdbx_description
1 polymer ?
#
loop_
_entity_poly.entity_id
_entity_poly.type
_entity_poly.pdbx_seq_one_letter_code
_entity_poly.pdbx_strand_id
1 'polypeptide(L)'
;GKSSLIKALSGAVTPDSGEIYLDGQPHLFKNPMEARLAGIETVYQNLAVSPSLDIVDNMFLGRERRKAGFLGKYLRMLDRKGMQQDARDKLSELGLLTIQTLNQPVETLSGGQRQGVAVARAAAFGSRVVIMDEPTAALGVKESRRVLELIKDVRSKGMPIVLISHNMPHV
;
A
#
# COMPACT_ATOMS: atom_id res chain seq x y z
N GLY A 1 5.77 -19.84 9.14
CA GLY A 1 7.00 -19.38 8.47
C GLY A 1 6.82 -18.06 7.73
N LYS A 2 6.25 -18.06 6.49
CA LYS A 2 6.17 -16.83 5.63
C LYS A 2 5.48 -15.66 6.34
N SER A 3 4.28 -15.87 6.86
CA SER A 3 3.49 -14.80 7.52
C SER A 3 4.15 -14.26 8.79
N SER A 4 4.90 -15.10 9.52
CA SER A 4 5.64 -14.65 10.71
C SER A 4 6.79 -13.71 10.31
N LEU A 5 7.52 -14.04 9.24
CA LEU A 5 8.56 -13.18 8.70
C LEU A 5 8.01 -11.82 8.25
N ILE A 6 6.89 -11.82 7.51
CA ILE A 6 6.23 -10.57 7.09
C ILE A 6 5.85 -9.72 8.30
N LYS A 7 5.25 -10.34 9.33
CA LYS A 7 4.85 -9.63 10.55
C LYS A 7 6.05 -9.02 11.27
N ALA A 8 7.20 -9.70 11.30
CA ALA A 8 8.43 -9.15 11.88
C ALA A 8 8.96 -7.96 11.03
N LEU A 9 9.05 -8.12 9.70
CA LEU A 9 9.51 -7.05 8.80
C LEU A 9 8.60 -5.82 8.80
N SER A 10 7.30 -6.03 8.96
CA SER A 10 6.31 -4.95 9.01
C SER A 10 6.11 -4.34 10.40
N GLY A 11 6.83 -4.82 11.43
CA GLY A 11 6.68 -4.37 12.81
C GLY A 11 5.37 -4.79 13.49
N ALA A 12 4.62 -5.71 12.90
CA ALA A 12 3.39 -6.23 13.51
C ALA A 12 3.68 -7.22 14.66
N VAL A 13 4.88 -7.81 14.68
CA VAL A 13 5.39 -8.68 15.76
C VAL A 13 6.86 -8.38 15.91
N THR A 14 7.32 -8.24 17.15
CA THR A 14 8.75 -8.16 17.47
C THR A 14 9.34 -9.57 17.40
N PRO A 15 10.42 -9.82 16.64
CA PRO A 15 11.06 -11.14 16.59
C PRO A 15 11.75 -11.47 17.94
N ASP A 16 11.72 -12.75 18.32
CA ASP A 16 12.41 -13.23 19.53
C ASP A 16 13.94 -13.22 19.38
N SER A 17 14.43 -13.37 18.14
CA SER A 17 15.85 -13.38 17.79
C SER A 17 16.04 -13.03 16.31
N GLY A 18 17.28 -12.69 15.96
CA GLY A 18 17.64 -12.27 14.61
C GLY A 18 17.70 -10.74 14.48
N GLU A 19 18.17 -10.29 13.33
CA GLU A 19 18.39 -8.88 13.05
C GLU A 19 17.77 -8.51 11.70
N ILE A 20 17.20 -7.31 11.61
CA ILE A 20 16.67 -6.74 10.37
C ILE A 20 17.60 -5.62 9.95
N TYR A 21 18.11 -5.69 8.74
CA TYR A 21 18.94 -4.62 8.15
C TYR A 21 18.18 -3.97 6.99
N LEU A 22 18.12 -2.65 7.00
CA LEU A 22 17.59 -1.84 5.91
C LEU A 22 18.67 -0.84 5.51
N ASP A 23 19.12 -0.92 4.25
CA ASP A 23 20.27 -0.16 3.72
C ASP A 23 21.55 -0.30 4.59
N GLY A 24 21.80 -1.50 5.09
CA GLY A 24 22.96 -1.82 5.93
C GLY A 24 22.87 -1.31 7.38
N GLN A 25 21.77 -0.69 7.77
CA GLN A 25 21.55 -0.24 9.14
C GLN A 25 20.62 -1.22 9.88
N PRO A 26 20.93 -1.57 11.14
CA PRO A 26 20.08 -2.45 11.93
C PRO A 26 18.79 -1.72 12.37
N HIS A 27 17.67 -2.41 12.28
CA HIS A 27 16.38 -1.91 12.70
C HIS A 27 15.66 -2.93 13.57
N LEU A 28 14.95 -2.45 14.59
CA LEU A 28 14.01 -3.21 15.39
C LEU A 28 12.69 -2.45 15.44
N PHE A 29 11.71 -2.91 14.67
CA PHE A 29 10.40 -2.28 14.61
C PHE A 29 9.53 -2.78 15.75
N LYS A 30 9.10 -1.89 16.63
CA LYS A 30 8.21 -2.19 17.76
C LYS A 30 6.73 -2.16 17.37
N ASN A 31 6.42 -1.52 16.26
CA ASN A 31 5.07 -1.38 15.73
C ASN A 31 5.09 -1.09 14.22
N PRO A 32 3.96 -1.27 13.51
CA PRO A 32 3.89 -1.04 12.07
C PRO A 32 4.15 0.41 11.64
N MET A 33 3.94 1.37 12.52
CA MET A 33 4.20 2.78 12.22
C MET A 33 5.71 3.03 12.04
N GLU A 34 6.54 2.43 12.88
CA GLU A 34 8.01 2.54 12.78
C GLU A 34 8.52 1.95 11.45
N ALA A 35 8.03 0.78 11.03
CA ALA A 35 8.38 0.19 9.76
C ALA A 35 7.97 1.08 8.57
N ARG A 36 6.77 1.69 8.62
CA ARG A 36 6.31 2.64 7.61
C ARG A 36 7.17 3.91 7.57
N LEU A 37 7.54 4.45 8.72
CA LEU A 37 8.43 5.63 8.80
C LEU A 37 9.83 5.31 8.26
N ALA A 38 10.29 4.07 8.39
CA ALA A 38 11.53 3.60 7.78
C ALA A 38 11.40 3.36 6.26
N GLY A 39 10.19 3.47 5.68
CA GLY A 39 9.95 3.33 4.25
C GLY A 39 9.50 1.94 3.80
N ILE A 40 9.13 1.07 4.73
CA ILE A 40 8.59 -0.27 4.45
C ILE A 40 7.06 -0.20 4.40
N GLU A 41 6.48 -0.47 3.23
CA GLU A 41 5.04 -0.62 3.08
C GLU A 41 4.68 -2.10 2.90
N THR A 42 3.55 -2.50 3.47
CA THR A 42 3.08 -3.89 3.37
C THR A 42 1.66 -3.95 2.85
N VAL A 43 1.47 -4.73 1.78
CA VAL A 43 0.16 -5.14 1.26
C VAL A 43 -0.10 -6.56 1.76
N TYR A 44 -1.03 -6.68 2.70
CA TYR A 44 -1.41 -7.97 3.28
C TYR A 44 -2.43 -8.70 2.39
N GLN A 45 -2.52 -10.01 2.52
CA GLN A 45 -3.52 -10.86 1.87
C GLN A 45 -4.96 -10.37 2.15
N ASN A 46 -5.25 -10.04 3.41
CA ASN A 46 -6.47 -9.32 3.76
C ASN A 46 -6.20 -7.83 3.59
N LEU A 47 -6.73 -7.26 2.51
CA LEU A 47 -6.51 -5.86 2.17
C LEU A 47 -6.84 -4.97 3.37
N ALA A 48 -5.86 -4.22 3.84
CA ALA A 48 -6.05 -3.23 4.88
C ALA A 48 -6.71 -1.96 4.28
N VAL A 49 -7.84 -2.14 3.62
CA VAL A 49 -8.69 -1.07 3.09
C VAL A 49 -10.01 -1.07 3.86
N SER A 50 -10.52 0.12 4.15
CA SER A 50 -11.84 0.29 4.76
C SER A 50 -12.90 0.28 3.67
N PRO A 51 -13.83 -0.70 3.66
CA PRO A 51 -14.82 -0.84 2.58
C PRO A 51 -15.70 0.40 2.39
N SER A 52 -16.12 1.03 3.50
CA SER A 52 -17.02 2.18 3.53
C SER A 52 -16.38 3.52 3.18
N LEU A 53 -15.05 3.61 3.24
CA LEU A 53 -14.33 4.82 2.85
C LEU A 53 -14.12 4.86 1.34
N ASP A 54 -14.03 6.07 0.80
CA ASP A 54 -13.71 6.26 -0.60
C ASP A 54 -12.23 5.92 -0.91
N ILE A 55 -11.88 5.96 -2.19
CA ILE A 55 -10.53 5.60 -2.65
C ILE A 55 -9.49 6.58 -2.12
N VAL A 56 -9.80 7.89 -2.09
CA VAL A 56 -8.89 8.91 -1.58
C VAL A 56 -8.61 8.70 -0.10
N ASP A 57 -9.67 8.53 0.69
CA ASP A 57 -9.53 8.32 2.14
C ASP A 57 -8.78 7.00 2.43
N ASN A 58 -9.01 5.94 1.66
CA ASN A 58 -8.24 4.70 1.78
C ASN A 58 -6.77 4.87 1.43
N MET A 59 -6.44 5.62 0.38
CA MET A 59 -5.05 5.88 0.01
C MET A 59 -4.30 6.65 1.11
N PHE A 60 -4.94 7.63 1.74
CA PHE A 60 -4.33 8.47 2.77
C PHE A 60 -4.61 8.02 4.20
N LEU A 61 -5.22 6.85 4.42
CA LEU A 61 -5.59 6.36 5.74
C LEU A 61 -4.38 6.31 6.70
N GLY A 62 -4.48 7.07 7.80
CA GLY A 62 -3.41 7.26 8.78
C GLY A 62 -2.28 8.21 8.34
N ARG A 63 -2.48 8.92 7.20
CA ARG A 63 -1.54 9.91 6.63
C ARG A 63 -2.29 11.10 6.04
N GLU A 64 -3.46 11.39 6.60
CA GLU A 64 -4.33 12.44 6.12
C GLU A 64 -3.62 13.79 6.17
N ARG A 65 -3.67 14.52 5.06
CA ARG A 65 -3.06 15.83 4.96
C ARG A 65 -4.02 16.89 5.49
N ARG A 66 -3.50 17.79 6.31
CA ARG A 66 -4.25 18.93 6.83
C ARG A 66 -3.99 20.16 5.96
N LYS A 67 -4.99 21.04 5.89
CA LYS A 67 -4.83 22.34 5.25
C LYS A 67 -3.70 23.14 5.89
N ALA A 68 -3.06 24.00 5.13
CA ALA A 68 -2.08 24.93 5.67
C ALA A 68 -2.73 26.03 6.54
N GLY A 69 -1.93 26.64 7.42
CA GLY A 69 -2.33 27.76 8.24
C GLY A 69 -3.28 27.41 9.39
N PHE A 70 -4.07 28.40 9.83
CA PHE A 70 -4.96 28.32 10.99
C PHE A 70 -5.99 27.19 10.90
N LEU A 71 -6.59 26.99 9.72
CA LEU A 71 -7.62 25.97 9.49
C LEU A 71 -7.09 24.55 9.70
N GLY A 72 -5.87 24.25 9.25
CA GLY A 72 -5.26 22.93 9.45
C GLY A 72 -4.68 22.74 10.84
N LYS A 73 -4.09 23.81 11.42
CA LYS A 73 -3.42 23.72 12.73
C LYS A 73 -4.42 23.65 13.89
N TYR A 74 -5.44 24.52 13.90
CA TYR A 74 -6.38 24.61 15.02
C TYR A 74 -7.69 23.86 14.77
N LEU A 75 -8.28 23.95 13.57
CA LEU A 75 -9.53 23.27 13.24
C LEU A 75 -9.32 21.86 12.67
N ARG A 76 -8.05 21.40 12.51
CA ARG A 76 -7.69 20.08 12.00
C ARG A 76 -8.36 19.72 10.65
N MET A 77 -8.70 20.73 9.85
CA MET A 77 -9.36 20.52 8.57
C MET A 77 -8.46 19.79 7.59
N LEU A 78 -9.01 18.77 6.95
CA LEU A 78 -8.31 17.98 5.93
C LEU A 78 -8.19 18.74 4.61
N ASP A 79 -7.07 18.54 3.92
CA ASP A 79 -6.85 19.01 2.56
C ASP A 79 -7.35 17.99 1.54
N ARG A 80 -8.67 17.78 1.49
CA ARG A 80 -9.28 16.79 0.59
C ARG A 80 -8.95 17.04 -0.88
N LYS A 81 -8.88 18.31 -1.30
CA LYS A 81 -8.57 18.63 -2.70
C LYS A 81 -7.15 18.24 -3.07
N GLY A 82 -6.17 18.55 -2.21
CA GLY A 82 -4.78 18.14 -2.42
C GLY A 82 -4.63 16.61 -2.41
N MET A 83 -5.24 15.91 -1.43
CA MET A 83 -5.23 14.45 -1.39
C MET A 83 -5.89 13.84 -2.62
N GLN A 84 -7.00 14.39 -3.11
CA GLN A 84 -7.69 13.89 -4.30
C GLN A 84 -6.85 14.06 -5.57
N GLN A 85 -6.15 15.19 -5.72
CA GLN A 85 -5.26 15.41 -6.85
C GLN A 85 -4.06 14.44 -6.79
N ASP A 86 -3.39 14.32 -5.65
CA ASP A 86 -2.28 13.39 -5.47
C ASP A 86 -2.70 11.93 -5.72
N ALA A 87 -3.88 11.52 -5.23
CA ALA A 87 -4.42 10.18 -5.48
C ALA A 87 -4.63 9.94 -6.98
N ARG A 88 -5.20 10.92 -7.68
CA ARG A 88 -5.43 10.85 -9.13
C ARG A 88 -4.13 10.70 -9.89
N ASP A 89 -3.14 11.52 -9.56
CA ASP A 89 -1.83 11.52 -10.22
C ASP A 89 -1.14 10.17 -10.02
N LYS A 90 -1.13 9.65 -8.79
CA LYS A 90 -0.54 8.35 -8.46
C LYS A 90 -1.24 7.17 -9.15
N LEU A 91 -2.57 7.15 -9.17
CA LEU A 91 -3.34 6.12 -9.86
C LEU A 91 -3.15 6.19 -11.37
N SER A 92 -3.05 7.41 -11.94
CA SER A 92 -2.76 7.63 -13.35
C SER A 92 -1.36 7.14 -13.72
N GLU A 93 -0.35 7.49 -12.93
CA GLU A 93 1.04 7.02 -13.10
C GLU A 93 1.14 5.48 -13.12
N LEU A 94 0.25 4.81 -12.40
CA LEU A 94 0.20 3.35 -12.28
C LEU A 94 -0.75 2.69 -13.29
N GLY A 95 -1.31 3.47 -14.25
CA GLY A 95 -2.20 2.93 -15.27
C GLY A 95 -3.59 2.50 -14.76
N LEU A 96 -3.97 2.88 -13.55
CA LEU A 96 -5.27 2.57 -12.93
C LEU A 96 -6.38 3.56 -13.34
N LEU A 97 -6.34 4.03 -14.58
CA LEU A 97 -7.31 4.98 -15.16
C LEU A 97 -8.74 4.41 -15.28
N THR A 98 -8.94 3.11 -15.10
CA THR A 98 -10.27 2.49 -15.11
C THR A 98 -11.14 2.89 -13.91
N ILE A 99 -10.55 3.55 -12.91
CA ILE A 99 -11.27 4.09 -11.76
C ILE A 99 -11.74 5.51 -12.10
N GLN A 100 -12.97 5.61 -12.61
CA GLN A 100 -13.53 6.89 -13.08
C GLN A 100 -13.81 7.89 -11.94
N THR A 101 -14.17 7.39 -10.76
CA THR A 101 -14.60 8.22 -9.63
C THR A 101 -13.84 7.86 -8.36
N LEU A 102 -12.97 8.76 -7.90
CA LEU A 102 -12.16 8.54 -6.68
C LEU A 102 -12.99 8.65 -5.38
N ASN A 103 -14.16 9.28 -5.43
CA ASN A 103 -15.04 9.47 -4.28
C ASN A 103 -16.04 8.31 -4.08
N GLN A 104 -15.89 7.20 -4.83
CA GLN A 104 -16.74 6.02 -4.63
C GLN A 104 -16.20 5.15 -3.50
N PRO A 105 -17.06 4.53 -2.68
CA PRO A 105 -16.64 3.60 -1.64
C PRO A 105 -15.88 2.40 -2.23
N VAL A 106 -14.82 1.96 -1.53
CA VAL A 106 -13.97 0.87 -2.02
C VAL A 106 -14.74 -0.45 -2.13
N GLU A 107 -15.80 -0.65 -1.35
CA GLU A 107 -16.67 -1.84 -1.45
C GLU A 107 -17.35 -1.99 -2.82
N THR A 108 -17.56 -0.90 -3.56
CA THR A 108 -18.15 -0.93 -4.91
C THR A 108 -17.18 -1.38 -6.00
N LEU A 109 -15.91 -1.48 -5.69
CA LEU A 109 -14.87 -1.92 -6.61
C LEU A 109 -14.84 -3.44 -6.76
N SER A 110 -14.40 -3.93 -7.94
CA SER A 110 -14.07 -5.34 -8.10
C SER A 110 -12.87 -5.75 -7.22
N GLY A 111 -12.69 -7.05 -6.97
CA GLY A 111 -11.55 -7.55 -6.20
C GLY A 111 -10.21 -7.06 -6.73
N GLY A 112 -10.02 -7.13 -8.05
CA GLY A 112 -8.81 -6.66 -8.71
C GLY A 112 -8.59 -5.15 -8.60
N GLN A 113 -9.67 -4.35 -8.66
CA GLN A 113 -9.58 -2.90 -8.45
C GLN A 113 -9.21 -2.56 -7.01
N ARG A 114 -9.83 -3.24 -6.01
CA ARG A 114 -9.45 -3.07 -4.59
C ARG A 114 -7.99 -3.40 -4.34
N GLN A 115 -7.51 -4.50 -4.94
CA GLN A 115 -6.10 -4.89 -4.87
C GLN A 115 -5.23 -3.81 -5.53
N GLY A 116 -5.62 -3.30 -6.68
CA GLY A 116 -4.94 -2.20 -7.36
C GLY A 116 -4.80 -0.95 -6.49
N VAL A 117 -5.86 -0.55 -5.78
CA VAL A 117 -5.82 0.57 -4.82
C VAL A 117 -4.83 0.30 -3.67
N ALA A 118 -4.80 -0.93 -3.14
CA ALA A 118 -3.87 -1.29 -2.08
C ALA A 118 -2.39 -1.26 -2.55
N VAL A 119 -2.12 -1.77 -3.76
CA VAL A 119 -0.79 -1.71 -4.39
C VAL A 119 -0.40 -0.25 -4.67
N ALA A 120 -1.31 0.55 -5.22
CA ALA A 120 -1.07 1.96 -5.49
C ALA A 120 -0.77 2.76 -4.22
N ARG A 121 -1.50 2.49 -3.13
CA ARG A 121 -1.21 3.08 -1.82
C ARG A 121 0.19 2.73 -1.35
N ALA A 122 0.56 1.46 -1.40
CA ALA A 122 1.89 1.02 -0.99
C ALA A 122 3.00 1.65 -1.86
N ALA A 123 2.81 1.70 -3.17
CA ALA A 123 3.76 2.35 -4.09
C ALA A 123 3.85 3.87 -3.91
N ALA A 124 2.74 4.53 -3.55
CA ALA A 124 2.72 5.98 -3.33
C ALA A 124 3.49 6.41 -2.07
N PHE A 125 3.54 5.56 -1.05
CA PHE A 125 4.12 5.87 0.25
C PHE A 125 5.35 5.04 0.61
N GLY A 126 5.55 3.89 -0.05
CA GLY A 126 6.79 3.12 0.06
C GLY A 126 7.95 3.93 -0.52
N SER A 127 9.02 4.08 0.25
CA SER A 127 10.21 4.80 -0.21
C SER A 127 11.42 3.89 -0.34
N ARG A 128 11.40 2.73 0.29
CA ARG A 128 12.52 1.79 0.32
C ARG A 128 12.16 0.40 -0.16
N VAL A 129 11.07 -0.18 0.33
CA VAL A 129 10.60 -1.51 -0.07
C VAL A 129 9.10 -1.66 0.11
N VAL A 130 8.45 -2.37 -0.81
CA VAL A 130 7.06 -2.79 -0.71
C VAL A 130 7.01 -4.31 -0.57
N ILE A 131 6.42 -4.80 0.52
CA ILE A 131 6.17 -6.21 0.77
C ILE A 131 4.75 -6.53 0.35
N MET A 132 4.56 -7.55 -0.48
CA MET A 132 3.25 -7.98 -0.97
C MET A 132 3.01 -9.44 -0.62
N ASP A 133 2.03 -9.69 0.27
CA ASP A 133 1.67 -11.02 0.74
C ASP A 133 0.47 -11.54 -0.02
N GLU A 134 0.70 -12.50 -0.93
CA GLU A 134 -0.33 -13.18 -1.74
C GLU A 134 -1.27 -12.21 -2.48
N PRO A 135 -0.76 -11.22 -3.24
CA PRO A 135 -1.58 -10.15 -3.80
C PRO A 135 -2.62 -10.61 -4.83
N THR A 136 -2.58 -11.87 -5.25
CA THR A 136 -3.49 -12.44 -6.25
C THR A 136 -4.32 -13.61 -5.74
N ALA A 137 -4.25 -13.96 -4.44
CA ALA A 137 -4.81 -15.21 -3.91
C ALA A 137 -6.35 -15.33 -4.04
N ALA A 138 -7.08 -14.21 -4.04
CA ALA A 138 -8.55 -14.18 -4.11
C ALA A 138 -9.07 -13.62 -5.44
N LEU A 139 -8.25 -13.61 -6.49
CA LEU A 139 -8.57 -13.00 -7.77
C LEU A 139 -8.71 -14.04 -8.88
N GLY A 140 -9.58 -13.75 -9.84
CA GLY A 140 -9.65 -14.51 -11.09
C GLY A 140 -8.40 -14.33 -11.95
N VAL A 141 -8.28 -15.15 -13.00
CA VAL A 141 -7.07 -15.15 -13.87
C VAL A 141 -6.80 -13.78 -14.51
N LYS A 142 -7.84 -13.12 -14.99
CA LYS A 142 -7.73 -11.80 -15.66
C LYS A 142 -7.30 -10.71 -14.67
N GLU A 143 -7.92 -10.70 -13.49
CA GLU A 143 -7.62 -9.75 -12.42
C GLU A 143 -6.20 -9.96 -11.89
N SER A 144 -5.79 -11.21 -11.67
CA SER A 144 -4.44 -11.56 -11.23
C SER A 144 -3.38 -11.05 -12.21
N ARG A 145 -3.61 -11.22 -13.52
CA ARG A 145 -2.70 -10.72 -14.55
C ARG A 145 -2.54 -9.20 -14.47
N ARG A 146 -3.65 -8.46 -14.36
CA ARG A 146 -3.61 -6.99 -14.23
C ARG A 146 -2.86 -6.52 -12.99
N VAL A 147 -3.09 -7.19 -11.85
CA VAL A 147 -2.36 -6.87 -10.61
C VAL A 147 -0.87 -7.17 -10.74
N LEU A 148 -0.49 -8.27 -11.40
CA LEU A 148 0.92 -8.60 -11.64
C LEU A 148 1.59 -7.61 -12.62
N GLU A 149 0.87 -7.15 -13.65
CA GLU A 149 1.34 -6.08 -14.55
C GLU A 149 1.60 -4.79 -13.75
N LEU A 150 0.65 -4.38 -12.90
CA LEU A 150 0.82 -3.24 -12.01
C LEU A 150 2.04 -3.37 -11.09
N ILE A 151 2.26 -4.55 -10.50
CA ILE A 151 3.43 -4.83 -9.66
C ILE A 151 4.73 -4.68 -10.47
N LYS A 152 4.75 -5.17 -11.71
CA LYS A 152 5.89 -5.02 -12.62
C LYS A 152 6.15 -3.54 -12.95
N ASP A 153 5.10 -2.76 -13.17
CA ASP A 153 5.22 -1.32 -13.44
C ASP A 153 5.78 -0.57 -12.24
N VAL A 154 5.32 -0.87 -11.02
CA VAL A 154 5.87 -0.32 -9.77
C VAL A 154 7.36 -0.67 -9.64
N ARG A 155 7.73 -1.92 -9.90
CA ARG A 155 9.13 -2.37 -9.87
C ARG A 155 9.99 -1.65 -10.93
N SER A 156 9.48 -1.50 -12.14
CA SER A 156 10.20 -0.85 -13.25
C SER A 156 10.53 0.62 -12.96
N LYS A 157 9.76 1.26 -12.08
CA LYS A 157 10.00 2.63 -11.57
C LYS A 157 11.03 2.70 -10.44
N GLY A 158 11.73 1.59 -10.18
CA GLY A 158 12.82 1.52 -9.19
C GLY A 158 12.39 1.19 -7.77
N MET A 159 11.11 0.85 -7.53
CA MET A 159 10.64 0.43 -6.21
C MET A 159 11.02 -1.04 -5.95
N PRO A 160 11.85 -1.34 -4.95
CA PRO A 160 12.12 -2.71 -4.53
C PRO A 160 10.85 -3.40 -4.02
N ILE A 161 10.60 -4.62 -4.50
CA ILE A 161 9.39 -5.39 -4.13
C ILE A 161 9.80 -6.76 -3.61
N VAL A 162 9.26 -7.12 -2.45
CA VAL A 162 9.28 -8.48 -1.91
C VAL A 162 7.90 -9.09 -2.16
N LEU A 163 7.83 -10.00 -3.15
CA LEU A 163 6.59 -10.69 -3.50
C LEU A 163 6.57 -12.07 -2.85
N ILE A 164 5.50 -12.35 -2.11
CA ILE A 164 5.23 -13.66 -1.53
C ILE A 164 4.04 -14.26 -2.25
N SER A 165 4.23 -15.41 -2.84
CA SER A 165 3.18 -16.16 -3.51
C SER A 165 3.40 -17.66 -3.38
N HIS A 166 2.29 -18.42 -3.34
CA HIS A 166 2.32 -19.88 -3.51
C HIS A 166 2.05 -20.29 -4.96
N ASN A 167 1.65 -19.34 -5.81
CA ASN A 167 1.43 -19.56 -7.24
C ASN A 167 2.73 -19.27 -8.00
N MET A 168 3.51 -20.31 -8.30
CA MET A 168 4.82 -20.20 -8.96
C MET A 168 4.79 -19.48 -10.32
N PRO A 169 3.78 -19.68 -11.19
CA PRO A 169 3.62 -18.90 -12.41
C PRO A 169 3.53 -17.38 -12.21
N HIS A 170 3.18 -16.91 -11.02
CA HIS A 170 3.11 -15.48 -10.69
C HIS A 170 4.47 -14.89 -10.25
N VAL A 171 5.40 -15.74 -9.87
CA VAL A 171 6.76 -15.37 -9.41
C VAL A 171 7.73 -15.29 -10.57
#